data_3ee4a4a3bdf8323135ec3fbf7075e77f
#
_entry.id   3ee4a4a3bdf8323135ec3fbf7075e77f
#
_cell.length_a   1.000
_cell.length_b   1.000
_cell.length_c   1.000
_cell.angle_alpha   90.00
_cell.angle_beta   90.00
_cell.angle_gamma   90.00
#
_symmetry.space_group_name_H-M   'P 1'
#
loop_
_entity.id
_entity.type
_entity.pdbx_description
1 polymer ?
#
loop_
_entity_poly.entity_id
_entity_poly.type
_entity_poly.pdbx_seq_one_letter_code
_entity_poly.pdbx_strand_id
1 'polypeptide(L)'
;MSSSFFLKGKSRQVYKRKGDKIKKNNPKKQSAHNLENGNESSESDLDIRKFSEAEESESDHETAEQKKLRLAKKYLEEIEKEEAKRAELKEIDDVVGDRLKKDYLELKGKLKYEIAEKFEEPRQEDLRFIRAKEHRLTLTCVCISSDNSFVFTGSKCGTIVKWGVKEKRKLGSLTYKTHSHFLKGGIVSIAISTDSKYLVSSDESPNIQLWDPHTLKHIHTFKGHKDFITGLVFRKNTHDLYSASKDRSVKIWSLDEMAYVETLFGHQSPITSIDALTRERAITAGGRDTSVRVWKIAEESQLIFNGPIGSLDEVKLLDEEHFVSGSDNGSLCVWSLLKKKPLCTITEAHGSENEVPRWITSLATLLNSDVFASGSYDNNVKLWRVCEQYRKVLPMFSVNVCGFMNCMQFTNDGRQLYVAVGQEHKAGRWFKLGSAKNGLLIVNFNIKTAFKINVFF
;
A
#
# COMPACT_ATOMS: atom_id res chain seq x y z
N MET A 1 25.81 -58.09 -5.36
CA MET A 1 25.87 -58.30 -6.84
C MET A 1 25.63 -56.94 -7.48
N SER A 2 26.65 -56.42 -8.11
CA SER A 2 26.77 -55.16 -8.81
C SER A 2 26.16 -55.21 -10.20
N SER A 3 25.52 -54.16 -10.61
CA SER A 3 25.50 -53.83 -12.04
C SER A 3 25.30 -52.33 -12.26
N SER A 4 26.36 -51.72 -12.70
CA SER A 4 26.48 -50.38 -13.26
C SER A 4 25.89 -50.31 -14.65
N PHE A 5 25.13 -49.29 -14.98
CA PHE A 5 24.81 -48.88 -16.33
C PHE A 5 25.40 -47.54 -16.67
N PHE A 6 26.45 -47.53 -17.48
CA PHE A 6 26.99 -46.39 -18.16
C PHE A 6 26.17 -46.14 -19.45
N LEU A 7 25.70 -44.91 -19.67
CA LEU A 7 25.22 -44.48 -20.95
C LEU A 7 26.11 -43.35 -21.50
N LYS A 8 26.63 -43.64 -22.69
CA LYS A 8 27.55 -42.85 -23.49
C LYS A 8 26.95 -41.50 -23.93
N GLY A 9 27.74 -40.44 -23.81
CA GLY A 9 27.46 -39.12 -24.33
C GLY A 9 27.51 -39.07 -25.87
N LYS A 10 26.58 -38.33 -26.46
CA LYS A 10 26.65 -37.87 -27.85
C LYS A 10 27.13 -36.42 -27.89
N SER A 11 28.22 -36.22 -28.59
CA SER A 11 28.84 -34.93 -28.92
C SER A 11 27.89 -34.10 -29.80
N ARG A 12 27.64 -32.83 -29.42
CA ARG A 12 26.99 -31.84 -30.30
C ARG A 12 28.05 -31.04 -31.03
N GLN A 13 28.00 -31.08 -32.34
CA GLN A 13 28.80 -30.27 -33.26
C GLN A 13 28.46 -28.78 -33.12
N VAL A 14 29.53 -27.98 -33.05
CA VAL A 14 29.46 -26.51 -33.04
C VAL A 14 29.49 -26.05 -34.50
N TYR A 15 28.43 -25.41 -34.97
CA TYR A 15 28.42 -24.67 -36.23
C TYR A 15 28.99 -23.27 -36.06
N LYS A 16 30.17 -23.01 -36.64
CA LYS A 16 30.73 -21.68 -36.82
C LYS A 16 30.01 -20.97 -37.98
N ARG A 17 29.39 -19.82 -37.71
CA ARG A 17 28.94 -18.89 -38.77
C ARG A 17 30.07 -17.87 -39.05
N LYS A 18 30.39 -17.73 -40.31
CA LYS A 18 31.35 -16.77 -40.89
C LYS A 18 30.83 -15.34 -40.72
N GLY A 19 31.73 -14.46 -40.34
CA GLY A 19 31.46 -13.03 -40.27
C GLY A 19 31.56 -12.35 -41.64
N ASP A 20 30.65 -11.42 -41.88
CA ASP A 20 30.78 -10.44 -42.95
C ASP A 20 31.21 -9.10 -42.38
N LYS A 21 32.31 -8.57 -42.98
CA LYS A 21 32.91 -7.28 -42.67
C LYS A 21 32.09 -6.18 -43.37
N ILE A 22 31.60 -5.22 -42.60
CA ILE A 22 31.12 -3.95 -43.14
C ILE A 22 32.02 -2.82 -42.61
N LYS A 23 32.49 -2.02 -43.56
CA LYS A 23 33.50 -0.98 -43.46
C LYS A 23 33.06 0.19 -42.60
N LYS A 24 34.02 0.66 -41.80
CA LYS A 24 33.99 1.96 -41.10
C LYS A 24 34.16 3.09 -42.12
N ASN A 25 33.30 4.09 -42.07
CA ASN A 25 33.60 5.44 -42.52
C ASN A 25 33.42 6.42 -41.39
N ASN A 26 34.51 7.01 -40.98
CA ASN A 26 34.59 8.21 -40.15
C ASN A 26 34.52 9.48 -41.03
N PRO A 27 33.92 10.54 -40.60
CA PRO A 27 34.55 11.86 -40.78
C PRO A 27 34.77 12.64 -39.48
N LYS A 28 35.84 13.38 -39.54
CA LYS A 28 36.61 14.16 -38.58
C LYS A 28 35.82 15.24 -37.82
N LYS A 29 36.25 15.37 -36.54
CA LYS A 29 36.50 16.54 -35.69
C LYS A 29 36.08 17.93 -36.21
N GLN A 30 35.32 18.62 -35.39
CA GLN A 30 35.61 20.00 -35.00
C GLN A 30 35.25 20.23 -33.53
N SER A 31 36.20 20.83 -32.80
CA SER A 31 36.19 21.21 -31.42
C SER A 31 35.42 22.52 -31.22
N ALA A 32 34.59 22.62 -30.17
CA ALA A 32 34.33 23.88 -29.48
C ALA A 32 33.99 23.60 -28.03
N HIS A 33 34.75 24.23 -27.14
CA HIS A 33 34.47 24.42 -25.73
C HIS A 33 33.07 24.97 -25.52
N ASN A 34 32.33 24.47 -24.47
CA ASN A 34 31.77 25.33 -23.44
C ASN A 34 31.06 24.51 -22.35
N LEU A 35 31.55 24.74 -21.16
CA LEU A 35 30.87 24.97 -19.88
C LEU A 35 29.76 24.00 -19.45
N GLU A 36 30.08 23.34 -18.36
CA GLU A 36 29.18 22.71 -17.37
C GLU A 36 27.94 23.56 -17.08
N ASN A 37 26.78 22.95 -17.24
CA ASN A 37 25.63 23.25 -16.39
C ASN A 37 24.87 21.94 -16.22
N GLY A 38 24.90 21.42 -15.01
CA GLY A 38 24.08 20.30 -14.58
C GLY A 38 22.60 20.65 -14.70
N ASN A 39 21.93 20.06 -15.65
CA ASN A 39 20.49 20.01 -15.67
C ASN A 39 20.03 18.85 -14.79
N GLU A 40 19.75 19.16 -13.53
CA GLU A 40 18.77 18.40 -12.77
C GLU A 40 17.43 18.56 -13.50
N SER A 41 17.06 17.56 -14.31
CA SER A 41 15.72 17.46 -14.86
C SER A 41 14.75 17.22 -13.72
N SER A 42 14.07 18.28 -13.34
CA SER A 42 13.09 18.31 -12.27
C SER A 42 11.91 17.40 -12.57
N GLU A 43 11.62 16.49 -11.65
CA GLU A 43 10.37 15.69 -11.57
C GLU A 43 9.10 16.57 -11.39
N SER A 44 9.19 17.90 -11.59
CA SER A 44 8.10 18.85 -11.41
C SER A 44 7.11 18.91 -12.60
N ASP A 45 7.38 18.21 -13.70
CA ASP A 45 6.52 18.30 -14.91
C ASP A 45 5.29 17.37 -14.87
N LEU A 46 5.18 16.49 -13.87
CA LEU A 46 4.09 15.49 -13.81
C LEU A 46 2.78 16.04 -13.23
N ASP A 47 2.83 17.04 -12.35
CA ASP A 47 1.61 17.56 -11.71
C ASP A 47 0.87 18.62 -12.54
N ILE A 48 1.53 19.20 -13.56
CA ILE A 48 0.91 20.17 -14.46
C ILE A 48 -0.11 19.49 -15.40
N ARG A 49 0.01 18.17 -15.61
CA ARG A 49 -0.91 17.42 -16.50
C ARG A 49 -2.33 17.30 -15.96
N LYS A 50 -2.54 17.31 -14.65
CA LYS A 50 -3.89 17.20 -14.05
C LYS A 50 -4.79 18.42 -14.31
N PHE A 51 -4.20 19.60 -14.56
CA PHE A 51 -4.93 20.83 -14.84
C PHE A 51 -5.11 21.12 -16.35
N SER A 52 -4.50 20.32 -17.25
CA SER A 52 -4.50 20.61 -18.67
C SER A 52 -5.66 20.00 -19.46
N GLU A 53 -6.42 19.07 -18.88
CA GLU A 53 -7.49 18.38 -19.62
C GLU A 53 -8.86 19.09 -19.62
N ALA A 54 -9.02 20.19 -18.88
CA ALA A 54 -10.32 20.86 -18.74
C ALA A 54 -10.57 22.08 -19.65
N GLU A 55 -9.57 22.64 -20.31
CA GLU A 55 -9.74 23.83 -21.18
C GLU A 55 -8.83 23.78 -22.41
N GLU A 56 -9.16 22.96 -23.40
CA GLU A 56 -8.73 23.13 -24.78
C GLU A 56 -9.67 24.10 -25.53
N SER A 57 -9.58 25.38 -25.21
CA SER A 57 -10.01 26.43 -26.12
C SER A 57 -9.42 27.78 -25.68
N GLU A 58 -8.68 28.37 -26.59
CA GLU A 58 -8.12 29.71 -26.57
C GLU A 58 -6.64 29.84 -26.20
N SER A 59 -5.86 29.87 -27.21
CA SER A 59 -4.70 30.70 -27.59
C SER A 59 -3.52 29.88 -28.15
N ASP A 60 -3.42 29.85 -29.46
CA ASP A 60 -2.32 29.27 -30.26
C ASP A 60 -0.96 29.98 -30.13
N HIS A 61 -0.78 30.92 -29.18
CA HIS A 61 0.43 31.74 -29.07
C HIS A 61 1.05 31.80 -27.67
N GLU A 62 0.60 30.99 -26.71
CA GLU A 62 1.13 31.04 -25.35
C GLU A 62 2.42 30.20 -25.23
N THR A 63 3.52 30.81 -24.77
CA THR A 63 4.76 30.04 -24.49
C THR A 63 4.59 29.10 -23.30
N ALA A 64 5.37 28.01 -23.25
CA ALA A 64 5.32 27.04 -22.14
C ALA A 64 5.53 27.69 -20.75
N GLU A 65 6.32 28.77 -20.69
CA GLU A 65 6.54 29.52 -19.44
C GLU A 65 5.32 30.35 -19.04
N GLN A 66 4.64 30.98 -20.01
CA GLN A 66 3.41 31.72 -19.76
C GLN A 66 2.29 30.81 -19.30
N LYS A 67 2.16 29.60 -19.91
CA LYS A 67 1.20 28.58 -19.47
C LYS A 67 1.47 28.13 -18.04
N LYS A 68 2.75 27.86 -17.68
CA LYS A 68 3.14 27.52 -16.30
C LYS A 68 2.78 28.63 -15.31
N LEU A 69 3.02 29.87 -15.66
CA LEU A 69 2.72 31.02 -14.81
C LEU A 69 1.22 31.25 -14.63
N ARG A 70 0.42 31.07 -15.69
CA ARG A 70 -1.05 31.15 -15.64
C ARG A 70 -1.63 30.03 -14.74
N LEU A 71 -1.15 28.80 -14.89
CA LEU A 71 -1.59 27.66 -14.06
C LEU A 71 -1.20 27.85 -12.59
N ALA A 72 0.00 28.37 -12.31
CA ALA A 72 0.43 28.67 -10.94
C ALA A 72 -0.44 29.77 -10.29
N LYS A 73 -0.81 30.83 -11.02
CA LYS A 73 -1.72 31.85 -10.52
C LYS A 73 -3.11 31.31 -10.24
N LYS A 74 -3.67 30.48 -11.15
CA LYS A 74 -4.97 29.84 -10.95
C LYS A 74 -4.98 28.94 -9.69
N TYR A 75 -3.91 28.17 -9.49
CA TYR A 75 -3.74 27.34 -8.30
C TYR A 75 -3.67 28.15 -7.00
N LEU A 76 -2.93 29.26 -7.00
CA LEU A 76 -2.88 30.19 -5.85
C LEU A 76 -4.26 30.77 -5.53
N GLU A 77 -5.00 31.24 -6.53
CA GLU A 77 -6.35 31.78 -6.35
C GLU A 77 -7.34 30.73 -5.81
N GLU A 78 -7.19 29.46 -6.18
CA GLU A 78 -8.02 28.38 -5.66
C GLU A 78 -7.71 28.12 -4.18
N ILE A 79 -6.42 28.04 -3.82
CA ILE A 79 -5.99 27.89 -2.41
C ILE A 79 -6.47 29.08 -1.57
N GLU A 80 -6.28 30.31 -2.03
CA GLU A 80 -6.75 31.51 -1.34
C GLU A 80 -8.27 31.45 -1.10
N LYS A 81 -9.06 31.06 -2.10
CA LYS A 81 -10.52 30.90 -1.98
C LYS A 81 -10.92 29.81 -0.99
N GLU A 82 -10.19 28.68 -0.95
CA GLU A 82 -10.46 27.59 -0.03
C GLU A 82 -10.10 27.96 1.41
N GLU A 83 -8.94 28.59 1.62
CA GLU A 83 -8.49 28.99 2.95
C GLU A 83 -9.29 30.20 3.48
N ALA A 84 -9.70 31.14 2.63
CA ALA A 84 -10.61 32.21 2.99
C ALA A 84 -11.98 31.70 3.50
N LYS A 85 -12.45 30.56 2.96
CA LYS A 85 -13.66 29.88 3.48
C LYS A 85 -13.47 29.19 4.82
N ARG A 86 -12.23 28.87 5.20
CA ARG A 86 -11.88 28.15 6.44
C ARG A 86 -11.39 29.09 7.54
N ALA A 87 -10.88 30.25 7.20
CA ALA A 87 -10.25 31.18 8.12
C ALA A 87 -11.25 32.17 8.70
N GLU A 88 -11.57 32.03 9.98
CA GLU A 88 -12.33 33.06 10.70
C GLU A 88 -11.46 34.20 11.27
N LEU A 89 -10.13 34.08 11.43
CA LEU A 89 -9.33 35.09 12.14
C LEU A 89 -7.78 34.98 12.05
N LYS A 90 -7.19 34.42 10.98
CA LYS A 90 -5.72 34.42 10.80
C LYS A 90 -5.33 35.17 9.53
N GLU A 91 -4.15 35.81 9.54
CA GLU A 91 -3.59 36.42 8.34
C GLU A 91 -3.50 35.36 7.22
N ILE A 92 -4.22 35.61 6.14
CA ILE A 92 -4.43 34.64 5.03
C ILE A 92 -3.10 34.24 4.40
N ASP A 93 -2.15 35.18 4.30
CA ASP A 93 -0.84 34.94 3.67
C ASP A 93 0.01 33.89 4.40
N ASP A 94 -0.02 33.85 5.73
CA ASP A 94 0.72 32.85 6.51
C ASP A 94 0.11 31.45 6.33
N VAL A 95 -1.21 31.37 6.25
CA VAL A 95 -1.94 30.11 6.09
C VAL A 95 -1.73 29.53 4.69
N VAL A 96 -1.75 30.38 3.67
CA VAL A 96 -1.46 29.98 2.27
C VAL A 96 0.00 29.53 2.15
N GLY A 97 0.94 30.27 2.76
CA GLY A 97 2.35 29.89 2.77
C GLY A 97 2.62 28.53 3.43
N ASP A 98 1.97 28.25 4.55
CA ASP A 98 2.09 26.96 5.25
C ASP A 98 1.45 25.82 4.44
N ARG A 99 0.36 26.08 3.73
CA ARG A 99 -0.27 25.08 2.86
C ARG A 99 0.61 24.76 1.66
N LEU A 100 1.14 25.75 0.97
CA LEU A 100 2.06 25.57 -0.15
C LEU A 100 3.32 24.79 0.27
N LYS A 101 3.87 25.11 1.45
CA LYS A 101 4.98 24.34 2.05
C LYS A 101 4.60 22.88 2.26
N LYS A 102 3.42 22.62 2.80
CA LYS A 102 2.91 21.28 3.04
C LYS A 102 2.78 20.51 1.73
N ASP A 103 2.11 21.12 0.73
CA ASP A 103 1.90 20.49 -0.58
C ASP A 103 3.24 20.20 -1.28
N TYR A 104 4.20 21.11 -1.19
CA TYR A 104 5.56 20.91 -1.71
C TYR A 104 6.31 19.77 -1.00
N LEU A 105 6.19 19.66 0.32
CA LEU A 105 6.81 18.57 1.09
C LEU A 105 6.13 17.22 0.82
N GLU A 106 4.81 17.24 0.60
CA GLU A 106 4.05 16.05 0.23
C GLU A 106 4.46 15.54 -1.15
N LEU A 107 4.58 16.43 -2.14
CA LEU A 107 5.09 16.11 -3.48
C LEU A 107 6.51 15.54 -3.45
N LYS A 108 7.38 16.10 -2.60
CA LYS A 108 8.73 15.57 -2.41
C LYS A 108 8.80 14.29 -1.54
N GLY A 109 7.67 13.83 -0.99
CA GLY A 109 7.63 12.70 -0.08
C GLY A 109 8.41 12.92 1.22
N LYS A 110 8.63 14.18 1.61
CA LYS A 110 9.35 14.58 2.84
C LYS A 110 8.44 15.04 3.96
N LEU A 111 7.12 15.03 3.72
CA LEU A 111 6.16 15.40 4.76
C LEU A 111 6.17 14.34 5.86
N LYS A 112 6.42 14.75 7.08
CA LYS A 112 6.42 13.88 8.25
C LYS A 112 5.69 14.54 9.42
N TYR A 113 4.80 13.80 10.03
CA TYR A 113 4.07 14.20 11.23
C TYR A 113 4.59 13.44 12.45
N GLU A 114 5.01 14.15 13.49
CA GLU A 114 5.29 13.57 14.80
C GLU A 114 4.03 13.64 15.65
N ILE A 115 3.31 12.52 15.67
CA ILE A 115 1.99 12.43 16.30
C ILE A 115 2.00 11.47 17.50
N ALA A 116 2.99 10.56 17.58
CA ALA A 116 3.02 9.52 18.59
C ALA A 116 2.84 10.04 20.03
N GLU A 117 3.46 11.18 20.38
CA GLU A 117 3.34 11.78 21.73
C GLU A 117 1.94 12.30 22.06
N LYS A 118 1.10 12.48 21.04
CA LYS A 118 -0.26 13.00 21.19
C LYS A 118 -1.32 11.91 21.34
N PHE A 119 -0.94 10.66 21.05
CA PHE A 119 -1.83 9.52 21.24
C PHE A 119 -1.97 9.20 22.73
N GLU A 120 -3.21 9.13 23.19
CA GLU A 120 -3.54 8.61 24.51
C GLU A 120 -3.90 7.12 24.41
N GLU A 121 -3.56 6.36 25.44
CA GLU A 121 -3.97 4.96 25.51
C GLU A 121 -5.50 4.87 25.52
N PRO A 122 -6.10 4.10 24.59
CA PRO A 122 -7.55 4.00 24.49
C PRO A 122 -8.12 3.24 25.69
N ARG A 123 -9.20 3.76 26.25
CA ARG A 123 -9.96 3.12 27.33
C ARG A 123 -10.87 2.04 26.74
N GLN A 124 -11.43 1.18 27.59
CA GLN A 124 -12.38 0.17 27.12
C GLN A 124 -13.63 0.76 26.44
N GLU A 125 -14.02 1.97 26.82
CA GLU A 125 -15.14 2.71 26.22
C GLU A 125 -14.86 3.15 24.79
N ASP A 126 -13.57 3.33 24.43
CA ASP A 126 -13.10 3.71 23.11
C ASP A 126 -13.05 2.52 22.14
N LEU A 127 -13.20 1.31 22.68
CA LEU A 127 -13.19 0.07 21.92
C LEU A 127 -14.63 -0.35 21.56
N ARG A 128 -14.90 -0.45 20.27
CA ARG A 128 -16.22 -0.90 19.79
C ARG A 128 -16.08 -2.11 18.89
N PHE A 129 -16.65 -3.22 19.33
CA PHE A 129 -16.68 -4.45 18.54
C PHE A 129 -18.03 -4.61 17.82
N ILE A 130 -18.01 -4.67 16.49
CA ILE A 130 -19.19 -4.75 15.64
C ILE A 130 -19.20 -6.09 14.89
N ARG A 131 -20.38 -6.72 14.84
CA ARG A 131 -20.56 -8.00 14.14
C ARG A 131 -21.65 -7.88 13.08
N ALA A 132 -21.39 -8.47 11.91
CA ALA A 132 -22.41 -8.65 10.89
C ALA A 132 -22.87 -10.11 10.87
N LYS A 133 -24.18 -10.32 10.74
CA LYS A 133 -24.76 -11.68 10.61
C LYS A 133 -24.28 -12.38 9.34
N GLU A 134 -23.92 -11.61 8.32
CA GLU A 134 -23.43 -12.07 7.03
C GLU A 134 -22.01 -12.64 7.12
N HIS A 135 -21.19 -12.12 8.03
CA HIS A 135 -19.84 -12.63 8.30
C HIS A 135 -19.89 -13.87 9.19
N ARG A 136 -20.18 -15.02 8.57
CA ARG A 136 -20.24 -16.31 9.29
C ARG A 136 -18.87 -16.86 9.64
N LEU A 137 -17.86 -16.59 8.79
CA LEU A 137 -16.47 -16.98 8.97
C LEU A 137 -15.62 -15.77 9.31
N THR A 138 -14.33 -16.01 9.51
CA THR A 138 -13.31 -15.03 9.83
C THR A 138 -13.24 -13.89 8.81
N LEU A 139 -13.10 -12.66 9.31
CA LEU A 139 -12.76 -11.52 8.48
C LEU A 139 -11.30 -11.64 8.00
N THR A 140 -11.08 -11.32 6.74
CA THR A 140 -9.78 -11.43 6.08
C THR A 140 -9.15 -10.09 5.80
N CYS A 141 -9.95 -9.11 5.43
CA CYS A 141 -9.46 -7.80 4.99
C CYS A 141 -10.41 -6.68 5.41
N VAL A 142 -9.84 -5.49 5.54
CA VAL A 142 -10.52 -4.21 5.81
C VAL A 142 -9.99 -3.18 4.84
N CYS A 143 -10.86 -2.32 4.33
CA CYS A 143 -10.50 -1.17 3.53
C CYS A 143 -11.36 0.04 3.92
N ILE A 144 -10.74 1.21 4.04
CA ILE A 144 -11.38 2.46 4.43
C ILE A 144 -11.35 3.41 3.23
N SER A 145 -12.47 4.12 2.97
CA SER A 145 -12.49 5.16 1.94
C SER A 145 -11.66 6.36 2.37
N SER A 146 -11.09 7.08 1.39
CA SER A 146 -10.18 8.21 1.63
C SER A 146 -10.85 9.37 2.36
N ASP A 147 -12.15 9.54 2.17
CA ASP A 147 -12.99 10.53 2.85
C ASP A 147 -13.45 10.10 4.26
N ASN A 148 -13.01 8.94 4.75
CA ASN A 148 -13.43 8.32 6.01
C ASN A 148 -14.95 8.17 6.15
N SER A 149 -15.70 8.06 5.05
CA SER A 149 -17.16 7.89 5.10
C SER A 149 -17.58 6.43 5.19
N PHE A 150 -16.86 5.52 4.54
CA PHE A 150 -17.17 4.11 4.45
C PHE A 150 -16.00 3.21 4.84
N VAL A 151 -16.35 2.05 5.41
CA VAL A 151 -15.43 0.95 5.64
C VAL A 151 -16.00 -0.30 4.98
N PHE A 152 -15.15 -1.04 4.28
CA PHE A 152 -15.48 -2.31 3.68
C PHE A 152 -14.76 -3.43 4.40
N THR A 153 -15.47 -4.52 4.69
CA THR A 153 -14.89 -5.71 5.33
C THR A 153 -15.18 -6.93 4.49
N GLY A 154 -14.13 -7.71 4.23
CA GLY A 154 -14.25 -9.00 3.55
C GLY A 154 -14.13 -10.16 4.51
N SER A 155 -14.73 -11.30 4.17
CA SER A 155 -14.64 -12.52 4.97
C SER A 155 -14.44 -13.78 4.12
N LYS A 156 -13.97 -14.84 4.78
CA LYS A 156 -13.82 -16.17 4.15
C LYS A 156 -15.12 -16.80 3.65
N CYS A 157 -16.27 -16.27 4.04
CA CYS A 157 -17.57 -16.74 3.51
C CYS A 157 -17.95 -16.11 2.17
N GLY A 158 -17.05 -15.37 1.52
CA GLY A 158 -17.34 -14.70 0.24
C GLY A 158 -18.29 -13.51 0.39
N THR A 159 -18.26 -12.84 1.54
CA THR A 159 -19.14 -11.72 1.82
C THR A 159 -18.33 -10.45 2.02
N ILE A 160 -18.74 -9.37 1.37
CA ILE A 160 -18.26 -8.02 1.61
C ILE A 160 -19.36 -7.22 2.27
N VAL A 161 -19.05 -6.54 3.37
CA VAL A 161 -20.02 -5.67 4.08
C VAL A 161 -19.50 -4.24 4.06
N LYS A 162 -20.40 -3.31 3.70
CA LYS A 162 -20.19 -1.88 3.73
C LYS A 162 -20.73 -1.30 5.03
N TRP A 163 -19.90 -0.53 5.73
CA TRP A 163 -20.22 0.14 6.98
C TRP A 163 -20.13 1.65 6.82
N GLY A 164 -21.03 2.39 7.45
CA GLY A 164 -20.91 3.83 7.62
C GLY A 164 -20.03 4.16 8.83
N VAL A 165 -19.00 4.97 8.66
CA VAL A 165 -18.09 5.37 9.74
C VAL A 165 -18.80 6.23 10.76
N LYS A 166 -19.52 7.27 10.34
CA LYS A 166 -20.28 8.18 11.20
C LYS A 166 -21.42 7.46 11.91
N GLU A 167 -22.17 6.66 11.17
CA GLU A 167 -23.35 5.96 11.66
C GLU A 167 -23.03 4.71 12.47
N LYS A 168 -21.80 4.19 12.31
CA LYS A 168 -21.32 2.95 12.95
C LYS A 168 -22.27 1.76 12.77
N ARG A 169 -22.94 1.71 11.61
CA ARG A 169 -23.88 0.66 11.24
C ARG A 169 -23.62 0.15 9.83
N LYS A 170 -24.15 -1.03 9.55
CA LYS A 170 -24.13 -1.62 8.22
C LYS A 170 -25.02 -0.82 7.27
N LEU A 171 -24.49 -0.48 6.09
CA LEU A 171 -25.19 0.19 5.00
C LEU A 171 -25.60 -0.78 3.88
N GLY A 172 -24.76 -1.78 3.59
CA GLY A 172 -25.01 -2.74 2.52
C GLY A 172 -24.14 -3.98 2.62
N SER A 173 -24.39 -4.97 1.81
CA SER A 173 -23.54 -6.17 1.72
C SER A 173 -23.63 -6.84 0.37
N LEU A 174 -22.51 -7.34 -0.11
CA LEU A 174 -22.36 -8.28 -1.22
C LEU A 174 -22.21 -9.66 -0.62
N THR A 175 -23.08 -10.59 -0.97
CA THR A 175 -23.00 -11.96 -0.46
C THR A 175 -22.79 -12.93 -1.62
N TYR A 176 -22.05 -14.00 -1.37
CA TYR A 176 -21.88 -15.09 -2.32
C TYR A 176 -23.23 -15.60 -2.89
N LYS A 177 -24.28 -15.63 -2.06
CA LYS A 177 -25.60 -16.11 -2.50
C LYS A 177 -26.26 -15.25 -3.58
N THR A 178 -26.08 -13.94 -3.50
CA THR A 178 -26.66 -12.98 -4.44
C THR A 178 -25.78 -12.70 -5.66
N HIS A 179 -24.46 -12.94 -5.52
CA HIS A 179 -23.44 -12.59 -6.52
C HIS A 179 -22.55 -13.79 -6.87
N SER A 180 -23.08 -15.01 -6.88
CA SER A 180 -22.34 -16.26 -7.11
C SER A 180 -21.62 -16.34 -8.46
N HIS A 181 -22.06 -15.56 -9.45
CA HIS A 181 -21.38 -15.46 -10.74
C HIS A 181 -20.02 -14.76 -10.66
N PHE A 182 -19.89 -13.83 -9.72
CA PHE A 182 -18.69 -12.99 -9.59
C PHE A 182 -17.80 -13.43 -8.42
N LEU A 183 -18.40 -13.85 -7.30
CA LEU A 183 -17.67 -14.28 -6.10
C LEU A 183 -17.67 -15.82 -6.04
N LYS A 184 -16.51 -16.44 -6.05
CA LYS A 184 -16.35 -17.92 -6.12
C LYS A 184 -15.77 -18.57 -4.87
N GLY A 185 -15.40 -17.77 -3.88
CA GLY A 185 -14.75 -18.26 -2.66
C GLY A 185 -14.67 -17.21 -1.57
N GLY A 186 -13.80 -17.43 -0.60
CA GLY A 186 -13.50 -16.45 0.44
C GLY A 186 -12.86 -15.20 -0.13
N ILE A 187 -13.25 -14.03 0.36
CA ILE A 187 -12.59 -12.77 -0.01
C ILE A 187 -11.19 -12.76 0.58
N VAL A 188 -10.19 -12.47 -0.25
CA VAL A 188 -8.78 -12.43 0.15
C VAL A 188 -8.34 -10.99 0.37
N SER A 189 -8.59 -10.10 -0.57
CA SER A 189 -8.21 -8.69 -0.48
C SER A 189 -9.28 -7.76 -1.05
N ILE A 190 -9.35 -6.55 -0.52
CA ILE A 190 -10.22 -5.46 -0.98
C ILE A 190 -9.40 -4.18 -1.02
N ALA A 191 -9.61 -3.37 -2.05
CA ALA A 191 -9.06 -2.03 -2.13
C ALA A 191 -10.09 -1.06 -2.71
N ILE A 192 -9.98 0.24 -2.36
CA ILE A 192 -10.83 1.31 -2.87
C ILE A 192 -9.95 2.41 -3.47
N SER A 193 -10.41 3.02 -4.56
CA SER A 193 -9.71 4.15 -5.19
C SER A 193 -9.77 5.40 -4.30
N THR A 194 -8.80 6.30 -4.46
CA THR A 194 -8.69 7.51 -3.62
C THR A 194 -9.91 8.42 -3.74
N ASP A 195 -10.52 8.49 -4.92
CA ASP A 195 -11.75 9.26 -5.18
C ASP A 195 -13.03 8.53 -4.80
N SER A 196 -12.92 7.31 -4.24
CA SER A 196 -14.06 6.46 -3.85
C SER A 196 -15.01 6.11 -4.99
N LYS A 197 -14.54 6.12 -6.26
CA LYS A 197 -15.35 5.69 -7.42
C LYS A 197 -15.32 4.19 -7.65
N TYR A 198 -14.21 3.54 -7.34
CA TYR A 198 -13.98 2.13 -7.64
C TYR A 198 -13.65 1.34 -6.39
N LEU A 199 -14.36 0.24 -6.19
CA LEU A 199 -14.05 -0.77 -5.20
C LEU A 199 -13.63 -2.05 -5.93
N VAL A 200 -12.48 -2.60 -5.58
CA VAL A 200 -12.01 -3.87 -6.13
C VAL A 200 -11.94 -4.93 -5.05
N SER A 201 -12.24 -6.15 -5.44
CA SER A 201 -12.13 -7.32 -4.56
C SER A 201 -11.50 -8.49 -5.29
N SER A 202 -10.71 -9.28 -4.56
CA SER A 202 -10.24 -10.60 -4.97
C SER A 202 -10.80 -11.67 -4.05
N ASP A 203 -11.11 -12.80 -4.63
CA ASP A 203 -11.50 -14.01 -3.95
C ASP A 203 -10.47 -15.13 -4.18
N GLU A 204 -10.82 -16.37 -3.85
CA GLU A 204 -9.99 -17.55 -4.12
C GLU A 204 -9.89 -17.91 -5.62
N SER A 205 -10.40 -17.06 -6.53
CA SER A 205 -10.20 -17.17 -7.96
C SER A 205 -9.08 -16.24 -8.45
N PRO A 206 -8.52 -16.46 -9.67
CA PRO A 206 -7.49 -15.58 -10.22
C PRO A 206 -8.05 -14.27 -10.81
N ASN A 207 -9.29 -13.92 -10.52
CA ASN A 207 -9.98 -12.77 -11.10
C ASN A 207 -10.07 -11.62 -10.10
N ILE A 208 -10.05 -10.38 -10.62
CA ILE A 208 -10.35 -9.17 -9.86
C ILE A 208 -11.76 -8.73 -10.24
N GLN A 209 -12.60 -8.48 -9.23
CA GLN A 209 -13.95 -7.96 -9.43
C GLN A 209 -13.98 -6.48 -9.12
N LEU A 210 -14.54 -5.70 -10.03
CA LEU A 210 -14.71 -4.25 -9.90
C LEU A 210 -16.17 -3.93 -9.58
N TRP A 211 -16.39 -3.12 -8.55
CA TRP A 211 -17.70 -2.74 -8.03
C TRP A 211 -17.79 -1.23 -7.88
N ASP A 212 -18.99 -0.71 -7.97
CA ASP A 212 -19.30 0.65 -7.51
C ASP A 212 -19.46 0.65 -5.97
N PRO A 213 -18.63 1.40 -5.22
CA PRO A 213 -18.67 1.42 -3.76
C PRO A 213 -19.97 2.03 -3.20
N HIS A 214 -20.70 2.85 -3.94
CA HIS A 214 -21.94 3.46 -3.50
C HIS A 214 -23.12 2.51 -3.65
N THR A 215 -23.31 1.96 -4.85
CA THR A 215 -24.48 1.11 -5.19
C THR A 215 -24.21 -0.38 -4.99
N LEU A 216 -22.95 -0.78 -4.82
CA LEU A 216 -22.48 -2.17 -4.74
C LEU A 216 -22.84 -2.99 -6.00
N LYS A 217 -22.96 -2.35 -7.16
CA LYS A 217 -23.15 -3.02 -8.45
C LYS A 217 -21.83 -3.45 -9.05
N HIS A 218 -21.81 -4.60 -9.70
CA HIS A 218 -20.66 -5.08 -10.45
C HIS A 218 -20.48 -4.26 -11.72
N ILE A 219 -19.24 -3.83 -12.00
CA ILE A 219 -18.88 -3.04 -13.18
C ILE A 219 -18.11 -3.92 -14.16
N HIS A 220 -16.99 -4.52 -13.74
CA HIS A 220 -16.09 -5.26 -14.62
C HIS A 220 -15.38 -6.41 -13.90
N THR A 221 -14.88 -7.38 -14.66
CA THR A 221 -14.04 -8.48 -14.16
C THR A 221 -12.73 -8.54 -14.93
N PHE A 222 -11.62 -8.26 -14.25
CA PHE A 222 -10.29 -8.39 -14.82
C PHE A 222 -9.81 -9.83 -14.70
N LYS A 223 -9.29 -10.37 -15.82
CA LYS A 223 -8.72 -11.72 -15.90
C LYS A 223 -7.28 -11.65 -16.38
N GLY A 224 -6.38 -12.46 -15.81
CA GLY A 224 -5.00 -12.48 -16.27
C GLY A 224 -4.02 -13.15 -15.32
N HIS A 225 -4.28 -13.19 -14.02
CA HIS A 225 -3.50 -14.00 -13.08
C HIS A 225 -3.76 -15.49 -13.30
N LYS A 226 -2.76 -16.32 -12.95
CA LYS A 226 -2.84 -17.78 -13.06
C LYS A 226 -3.29 -18.46 -11.77
N ASP A 227 -3.11 -17.76 -10.63
CA ASP A 227 -3.46 -18.23 -9.30
C ASP A 227 -4.15 -17.11 -8.53
N PHE A 228 -4.69 -17.39 -7.34
CA PHE A 228 -5.45 -16.39 -6.61
C PHE A 228 -4.60 -15.19 -6.13
N ILE A 229 -5.27 -14.07 -6.02
CA ILE A 229 -4.68 -12.76 -5.75
C ILE A 229 -4.62 -12.57 -4.25
N THR A 230 -3.43 -12.31 -3.73
CA THR A 230 -3.15 -12.14 -2.30
C THR A 230 -3.29 -10.71 -1.83
N GLY A 231 -3.04 -9.76 -2.70
CA GLY A 231 -3.11 -8.34 -2.36
C GLY A 231 -3.53 -7.47 -3.54
N LEU A 232 -4.28 -6.42 -3.22
CA LEU A 232 -4.75 -5.40 -4.15
C LEU A 232 -4.44 -4.04 -3.53
N VAL A 233 -3.93 -3.11 -4.32
CA VAL A 233 -3.70 -1.74 -3.90
C VAL A 233 -3.86 -0.78 -5.07
N PHE A 234 -4.48 0.37 -4.83
CA PHE A 234 -4.49 1.49 -5.77
C PHE A 234 -3.29 2.38 -5.55
N ARG A 235 -2.71 2.86 -6.63
CA ARG A 235 -1.82 4.01 -6.57
C ARG A 235 -2.64 5.23 -6.15
N LYS A 236 -2.15 6.00 -5.19
CA LYS A 236 -2.87 7.18 -4.71
C LYS A 236 -3.03 8.22 -5.80
N ASN A 237 -4.18 8.87 -5.80
CA ASN A 237 -4.57 9.93 -6.74
C ASN A 237 -4.60 9.50 -8.21
N THR A 238 -4.60 8.20 -8.50
CA THR A 238 -4.77 7.62 -9.84
C THR A 238 -5.74 6.46 -9.80
N HIS A 239 -6.15 5.98 -10.97
CA HIS A 239 -6.94 4.76 -11.10
C HIS A 239 -6.10 3.54 -11.50
N ASP A 240 -4.77 3.61 -11.27
CA ASP A 240 -3.88 2.48 -11.48
C ASP A 240 -4.02 1.49 -10.33
N LEU A 241 -4.32 0.25 -10.66
CA LEU A 241 -4.44 -0.85 -9.72
C LEU A 241 -3.25 -1.79 -9.83
N TYR A 242 -2.62 -2.09 -8.72
CA TYR A 242 -1.58 -3.10 -8.62
C TYR A 242 -2.12 -4.34 -7.92
N SER A 243 -1.90 -5.50 -8.50
CA SER A 243 -2.32 -6.79 -7.94
C SER A 243 -1.15 -7.74 -7.77
N ALA A 244 -1.04 -8.34 -6.60
CA ALA A 244 -0.07 -9.37 -6.27
C ALA A 244 -0.76 -10.73 -6.17
N SER A 245 -0.11 -11.78 -6.66
CA SER A 245 -0.70 -13.12 -6.70
C SER A 245 0.26 -14.20 -6.21
N LYS A 246 -0.30 -15.34 -5.87
CA LYS A 246 0.43 -16.58 -5.60
C LYS A 246 1.17 -17.11 -6.85
N ASP A 247 0.81 -16.66 -8.05
CA ASP A 247 1.54 -16.97 -9.27
C ASP A 247 2.92 -16.28 -9.36
N ARG A 248 3.34 -15.57 -8.30
CA ARG A 248 4.64 -14.88 -8.15
C ARG A 248 4.79 -13.64 -9.03
N SER A 249 3.73 -13.18 -9.64
CA SER A 249 3.72 -11.99 -10.48
C SER A 249 2.95 -10.83 -9.83
N VAL A 250 3.35 -9.62 -10.18
CA VAL A 250 2.59 -8.39 -9.94
C VAL A 250 2.04 -7.93 -11.28
N LYS A 251 0.77 -7.57 -11.33
CA LYS A 251 0.15 -7.02 -12.54
C LYS A 251 -0.36 -5.63 -12.30
N ILE A 252 -0.25 -4.82 -13.33
CA ILE A 252 -0.70 -3.44 -13.39
C ILE A 252 -1.92 -3.36 -14.30
N TRP A 253 -2.93 -2.63 -13.83
CA TRP A 253 -4.20 -2.44 -14.52
C TRP A 253 -4.56 -0.97 -14.52
N SER A 254 -5.01 -0.45 -15.66
CA SER A 254 -5.63 0.86 -15.77
C SER A 254 -7.14 0.70 -15.69
N LEU A 255 -7.78 1.33 -14.70
CA LEU A 255 -9.24 1.29 -14.59
C LEU A 255 -9.91 2.31 -15.50
N ASP A 256 -9.21 3.35 -15.91
CA ASP A 256 -9.74 4.33 -16.87
C ASP A 256 -9.92 3.68 -18.25
N GLU A 257 -8.95 2.86 -18.65
CA GLU A 257 -9.01 2.07 -19.89
C GLU A 257 -9.70 0.71 -19.72
N MET A 258 -10.02 0.29 -18.49
CA MET A 258 -10.51 -1.05 -18.14
C MET A 258 -9.63 -2.17 -18.70
N ALA A 259 -8.32 -1.96 -18.75
CA ALA A 259 -7.37 -2.81 -19.42
C ALA A 259 -6.20 -3.25 -18.53
N TYR A 260 -5.61 -4.37 -18.96
CA TYR A 260 -4.32 -4.82 -18.44
C TYR A 260 -3.20 -3.98 -19.06
N VAL A 261 -2.25 -3.53 -18.23
CA VAL A 261 -1.09 -2.76 -18.68
C VAL A 261 0.15 -3.64 -18.78
N GLU A 262 0.62 -4.19 -17.64
CA GLU A 262 1.91 -4.86 -17.58
C GLU A 262 1.97 -5.95 -16.50
N THR A 263 2.94 -6.88 -16.64
CA THR A 263 3.26 -7.89 -15.62
C THR A 263 4.72 -7.79 -15.20
N LEU A 264 4.94 -7.62 -13.90
CA LEU A 264 6.26 -7.58 -13.29
C LEU A 264 6.61 -8.97 -12.72
N PHE A 265 7.78 -9.49 -13.10
CA PHE A 265 8.27 -10.78 -12.65
C PHE A 265 9.55 -10.64 -11.83
N GLY A 266 9.71 -11.49 -10.82
CA GLY A 266 10.95 -11.51 -10.05
C GLY A 266 10.88 -12.39 -8.81
N HIS A 267 9.78 -12.36 -8.04
CA HIS A 267 9.63 -13.20 -6.85
C HIS A 267 9.75 -14.69 -7.18
N GLN A 268 10.46 -15.41 -6.29
CA GLN A 268 10.63 -16.86 -6.39
C GLN A 268 9.57 -17.64 -5.62
N SER A 269 8.93 -16.99 -4.66
CA SER A 269 7.83 -17.53 -3.85
C SER A 269 6.54 -16.74 -4.08
N PRO A 270 5.37 -17.30 -3.68
CA PRO A 270 4.11 -16.58 -3.67
C PRO A 270 4.22 -15.23 -2.95
N ILE A 271 3.66 -14.19 -3.55
CA ILE A 271 3.63 -12.87 -2.93
C ILE A 271 2.55 -12.87 -1.86
N THR A 272 2.87 -12.36 -0.67
CA THR A 272 1.98 -12.34 0.49
C THR A 272 1.25 -11.02 0.67
N SER A 273 1.95 -9.90 0.40
CA SER A 273 1.42 -8.55 0.60
C SER A 273 1.96 -7.60 -0.45
N ILE A 274 1.19 -6.56 -0.74
CA ILE A 274 1.54 -5.45 -1.64
C ILE A 274 1.06 -4.14 -1.04
N ASP A 275 1.83 -3.07 -1.27
CA ASP A 275 1.45 -1.71 -0.91
C ASP A 275 1.99 -0.70 -1.92
N ALA A 276 1.34 0.48 -2.03
CA ALA A 276 1.74 1.56 -2.93
C ALA A 276 1.25 2.92 -2.41
N LEU A 277 1.97 3.97 -2.76
CA LEU A 277 1.60 5.36 -2.45
C LEU A 277 1.43 6.17 -3.75
N THR A 278 1.90 7.42 -3.74
CA THR A 278 1.68 8.37 -4.84
C THR A 278 2.62 8.12 -6.03
N ARG A 279 3.89 7.76 -5.77
CA ARG A 279 4.87 7.52 -6.83
C ARG A 279 4.55 6.23 -7.60
N GLU A 280 5.01 6.14 -8.84
CA GLU A 280 4.90 4.91 -9.67
C GLU A 280 5.79 3.79 -9.16
N ARG A 281 5.51 3.39 -7.94
CA ARG A 281 6.23 2.35 -7.23
C ARG A 281 5.24 1.45 -6.50
N ALA A 282 5.50 0.15 -6.57
CA ALA A 282 4.83 -0.84 -5.75
C ALA A 282 5.86 -1.53 -4.87
N ILE A 283 5.47 -1.85 -3.64
CA ILE A 283 6.28 -2.66 -2.74
C ILE A 283 5.58 -3.99 -2.49
N THR A 284 6.32 -5.08 -2.54
CA THR A 284 5.79 -6.43 -2.36
C THR A 284 6.64 -7.25 -1.40
N ALA A 285 5.98 -8.05 -0.57
CA ALA A 285 6.62 -9.08 0.25
C ALA A 285 6.48 -10.43 -0.43
N GLY A 286 7.60 -11.10 -0.67
CA GLY A 286 7.61 -12.46 -1.16
C GLY A 286 7.77 -13.42 0.03
N GLY A 287 6.74 -14.21 0.32
CA GLY A 287 6.67 -15.07 1.50
C GLY A 287 8.00 -15.76 1.84
N ARG A 288 8.19 -16.99 1.37
CA ARG A 288 9.39 -17.79 1.70
C ARG A 288 10.67 -17.40 0.96
N ASP A 289 10.62 -16.49 -0.02
CA ASP A 289 11.85 -15.96 -0.65
C ASP A 289 12.54 -14.90 0.22
N THR A 290 11.95 -14.56 1.37
CA THR A 290 12.47 -13.63 2.39
C THR A 290 12.83 -12.26 1.85
N SER A 291 12.37 -11.92 0.66
CA SER A 291 12.69 -10.65 0.00
C SER A 291 11.49 -9.69 -0.01
N VAL A 292 11.78 -8.43 0.23
CA VAL A 292 10.90 -7.33 -0.14
C VAL A 292 11.41 -6.76 -1.44
N ARG A 293 10.52 -6.55 -2.41
CA ARG A 293 10.85 -5.92 -3.69
C ARG A 293 10.12 -4.62 -3.85
N VAL A 294 10.85 -3.62 -4.27
CA VAL A 294 10.30 -2.33 -4.67
C VAL A 294 10.41 -2.23 -6.17
N TRP A 295 9.28 -2.15 -6.81
CA TRP A 295 9.13 -2.05 -8.26
C TRP A 295 9.03 -0.59 -8.64
N LYS A 296 9.94 -0.11 -9.45
CA LYS A 296 9.92 1.22 -10.05
C LYS A 296 9.37 1.08 -11.46
N ILE A 297 8.08 1.32 -11.62
CA ILE A 297 7.33 1.01 -12.84
C ILE A 297 7.85 1.83 -14.01
N ALA A 298 7.94 3.15 -13.84
CA ALA A 298 8.43 4.05 -14.90
C ALA A 298 9.90 3.77 -15.33
N GLU A 299 10.72 3.19 -14.43
CA GLU A 299 12.13 2.87 -14.72
C GLU A 299 12.31 1.40 -15.17
N GLU A 300 11.24 0.59 -15.21
CA GLU A 300 11.26 -0.86 -15.46
C GLU A 300 12.30 -1.60 -14.60
N SER A 301 12.54 -1.11 -13.39
CA SER A 301 13.59 -1.58 -12.50
C SER A 301 13.05 -2.03 -11.15
N GLN A 302 13.84 -2.84 -10.44
CA GLN A 302 13.45 -3.32 -9.11
C GLN A 302 14.61 -3.21 -8.13
N LEU A 303 14.28 -2.88 -6.88
CA LEU A 303 15.19 -2.94 -5.75
C LEU A 303 14.83 -4.16 -4.90
N ILE A 304 15.82 -4.96 -4.52
CA ILE A 304 15.64 -6.16 -3.70
C ILE A 304 16.23 -5.92 -2.32
N PHE A 305 15.41 -6.16 -1.29
CA PHE A 305 15.77 -6.08 0.11
C PHE A 305 15.61 -7.47 0.72
N ASN A 306 16.69 -8.03 1.25
CA ASN A 306 16.65 -9.35 1.88
C ASN A 306 16.32 -9.17 3.37
N GLY A 307 15.21 -9.74 3.79
CA GLY A 307 14.72 -9.73 5.16
C GLY A 307 15.49 -10.68 6.07
N PRO A 308 15.13 -10.69 7.36
CA PRO A 308 15.59 -11.71 8.29
C PRO A 308 15.11 -13.10 7.84
N ILE A 309 15.70 -14.15 8.41
CA ILE A 309 15.30 -15.54 8.15
C ILE A 309 13.84 -15.72 8.55
N GLY A 310 13.02 -16.27 7.67
CA GLY A 310 11.58 -16.51 7.88
C GLY A 310 10.73 -15.98 6.71
N SER A 311 9.45 -16.38 6.67
CA SER A 311 8.51 -15.87 5.66
C SER A 311 8.12 -14.44 5.98
N LEU A 312 8.07 -13.58 4.96
CA LEU A 312 7.53 -12.23 5.09
C LEU A 312 6.02 -12.27 4.82
N ASP A 313 5.22 -11.92 5.81
CA ASP A 313 3.76 -12.05 5.71
C ASP A 313 3.06 -10.75 5.34
N GLU A 314 3.59 -9.62 5.81
CA GLU A 314 2.99 -8.31 5.54
C GLU A 314 4.06 -7.25 5.31
N VAL A 315 3.77 -6.28 4.43
CA VAL A 315 4.58 -5.09 4.20
C VAL A 315 3.67 -3.87 4.09
N LYS A 316 4.07 -2.76 4.71
CA LYS A 316 3.36 -1.48 4.65
C LYS A 316 4.32 -0.32 4.55
N LEU A 317 3.96 0.67 3.73
CA LEU A 317 4.70 1.92 3.58
C LEU A 317 4.37 2.87 4.74
N LEU A 318 5.39 3.46 5.35
CA LEU A 318 5.27 4.58 6.31
C LEU A 318 5.21 5.91 5.58
N ASP A 319 6.10 6.06 4.61
CA ASP A 319 6.20 7.19 3.69
C ASP A 319 6.76 6.73 2.33
N GLU A 320 7.04 7.65 1.42
CA GLU A 320 7.56 7.34 0.09
C GLU A 320 8.98 6.71 0.10
N GLU A 321 9.71 6.78 1.23
CA GLU A 321 11.10 6.29 1.35
C GLU A 321 11.28 5.19 2.40
N HIS A 322 10.29 5.01 3.29
CA HIS A 322 10.40 4.07 4.41
C HIS A 322 9.22 3.11 4.46
N PHE A 323 9.51 1.87 4.84
CA PHE A 323 8.50 0.83 4.98
C PHE A 323 8.79 -0.11 6.15
N VAL A 324 7.75 -0.79 6.59
CA VAL A 324 7.81 -1.81 7.65
C VAL A 324 7.44 -3.16 7.08
N SER A 325 8.16 -4.20 7.48
CA SER A 325 7.81 -5.58 7.17
C SER A 325 7.64 -6.41 8.45
N GLY A 326 6.68 -7.31 8.42
CA GLY A 326 6.41 -8.30 9.47
C GLY A 326 6.63 -9.71 8.94
N SER A 327 7.17 -10.59 9.79
CA SER A 327 7.51 -11.95 9.42
C SER A 327 6.90 -12.99 10.35
N ASP A 328 6.94 -14.25 9.90
CA ASP A 328 6.48 -15.43 10.66
C ASP A 328 7.35 -15.74 11.88
N ASN A 329 8.61 -15.29 11.90
CA ASN A 329 9.48 -15.39 13.07
C ASN A 329 9.23 -14.29 14.13
N GLY A 330 8.14 -13.55 14.03
CA GLY A 330 7.77 -12.49 14.97
C GLY A 330 8.62 -11.23 14.87
N SER A 331 9.47 -11.09 13.85
CA SER A 331 10.30 -9.90 13.69
C SER A 331 9.58 -8.79 12.92
N LEU A 332 9.79 -7.57 13.39
CA LEU A 332 9.41 -6.33 12.71
C LEU A 332 10.67 -5.62 12.24
N CYS A 333 10.75 -5.30 10.97
CA CYS A 333 11.88 -4.59 10.38
C CYS A 333 11.41 -3.27 9.77
N VAL A 334 12.12 -2.19 10.08
CA VAL A 334 11.96 -0.88 9.44
C VAL A 334 13.08 -0.68 8.43
N TRP A 335 12.71 -0.27 7.24
CA TRP A 335 13.60 -0.16 6.08
C TRP A 335 13.59 1.23 5.49
N SER A 336 14.66 1.55 4.77
CA SER A 336 14.73 2.69 3.88
C SER A 336 15.08 2.24 2.47
N LEU A 337 14.48 2.85 1.46
CA LEU A 337 14.80 2.60 0.04
C LEU A 337 16.26 2.87 -0.29
N LEU A 338 16.92 3.73 0.49
CA LEU A 338 18.32 4.10 0.30
C LEU A 338 19.31 3.06 0.84
N LYS A 339 18.87 2.11 1.67
CA LYS A 339 19.75 1.14 2.34
C LYS A 339 19.21 -0.28 2.21
N LYS A 340 20.02 -1.19 1.69
CA LYS A 340 19.65 -2.61 1.51
C LYS A 340 19.48 -3.40 2.82
N LYS A 341 20.00 -2.91 3.93
CA LYS A 341 19.84 -3.51 5.26
C LYS A 341 18.76 -2.78 6.05
N PRO A 342 18.02 -3.46 6.92
CA PRO A 342 17.03 -2.81 7.77
C PRO A 342 17.69 -1.75 8.65
N LEU A 343 16.98 -0.65 8.88
CA LEU A 343 17.41 0.42 9.79
C LEU A 343 17.27 0.00 11.25
N CYS A 344 16.19 -0.73 11.54
CA CYS A 344 15.88 -1.26 12.86
C CYS A 344 15.20 -2.62 12.70
N THR A 345 15.53 -3.56 13.60
CA THR A 345 14.89 -4.87 13.69
C THR A 345 14.48 -5.12 15.13
N ILE A 346 13.21 -5.43 15.34
CA ILE A 346 12.67 -5.88 16.62
C ILE A 346 12.42 -7.37 16.47
N THR A 347 13.07 -8.18 17.27
CA THR A 347 12.80 -9.60 17.37
C THR A 347 11.69 -9.85 18.38
N GLU A 348 10.86 -10.88 18.16
CA GLU A 348 9.79 -11.27 19.08
C GLU A 348 8.85 -10.12 19.48
N ALA A 349 8.43 -9.32 18.51
CA ALA A 349 7.61 -8.12 18.75
C ALA A 349 6.32 -8.42 19.55
N HIS A 350 5.73 -9.59 19.38
CA HIS A 350 4.55 -10.09 20.11
C HIS A 350 4.90 -11.19 21.16
N GLY A 351 6.21 -11.30 21.51
CA GLY A 351 6.69 -12.31 22.43
C GLY A 351 6.72 -13.71 21.81
N SER A 352 7.04 -14.70 22.62
CA SER A 352 7.14 -16.11 22.23
C SER A 352 6.18 -16.98 23.03
N GLU A 353 5.84 -18.13 22.49
CA GLU A 353 5.07 -19.18 23.14
C GLU A 353 5.80 -20.51 22.95
N ASN A 354 6.19 -21.17 24.05
CA ASN A 354 7.01 -22.36 24.01
C ASN A 354 8.29 -22.23 23.15
N GLU A 355 9.01 -21.11 23.33
CA GLU A 355 10.23 -20.74 22.58
C GLU A 355 10.00 -20.48 21.07
N VAL A 356 8.75 -20.53 20.58
CA VAL A 356 8.41 -20.18 19.22
C VAL A 356 7.88 -18.73 19.18
N PRO A 357 8.53 -17.83 18.43
CA PRO A 357 8.04 -16.46 18.30
C PRO A 357 6.65 -16.41 17.66
N ARG A 358 5.81 -15.51 18.15
CA ARG A 358 4.48 -15.29 17.57
C ARG A 358 4.58 -14.51 16.28
N TRP A 359 4.07 -15.08 15.19
CA TRP A 359 4.15 -14.44 13.86
C TRP A 359 3.31 -13.17 13.78
N ILE A 360 3.73 -12.25 12.94
CA ILE A 360 3.01 -11.01 12.64
C ILE A 360 1.97 -11.30 11.57
N THR A 361 0.69 -11.14 11.89
CA THR A 361 -0.41 -11.43 10.97
C THR A 361 -0.82 -10.24 10.12
N SER A 362 -0.66 -9.03 10.64
CA SER A 362 -1.05 -7.80 9.98
C SER A 362 -0.27 -6.59 10.47
N LEU A 363 -0.13 -5.60 9.59
CA LEU A 363 0.47 -4.31 9.85
C LEU A 363 -0.48 -3.20 9.39
N ALA A 364 -0.46 -2.08 10.09
CA ALA A 364 -1.10 -0.84 9.66
C ALA A 364 -0.17 0.34 9.94
N THR A 365 -0.04 1.23 8.98
CA THR A 365 0.77 2.44 9.12
C THR A 365 -0.13 3.66 9.04
N LEU A 366 0.13 4.65 9.86
CA LEU A 366 -0.43 5.98 9.67
C LEU A 366 0.53 6.75 8.75
N LEU A 367 0.07 7.05 7.56
CA LEU A 367 0.92 7.58 6.50
C LEU A 367 1.59 8.90 6.88
N ASN A 368 2.85 9.05 6.45
CA ASN A 368 3.67 10.22 6.73
C ASN A 368 3.79 10.53 8.23
N SER A 369 3.65 9.52 9.10
CA SER A 369 3.75 9.69 10.54
C SER A 369 4.80 8.76 11.16
N ASP A 370 5.03 8.97 12.44
CA ASP A 370 5.92 8.16 13.28
C ASP A 370 5.21 6.99 13.98
N VAL A 371 3.94 6.68 13.60
CA VAL A 371 3.12 5.66 14.24
C VAL A 371 2.78 4.51 13.29
N PHE A 372 2.93 3.29 13.76
CA PHE A 372 2.37 2.10 13.11
C PHE A 372 1.84 1.10 14.14
N ALA A 373 0.99 0.19 13.69
CA ALA A 373 0.43 -0.87 14.50
C ALA A 373 0.80 -2.25 13.95
N SER A 374 0.98 -3.22 14.82
CA SER A 374 1.15 -4.63 14.49
C SER A 374 0.13 -5.50 15.19
N GLY A 375 -0.33 -6.53 14.52
CA GLY A 375 -1.26 -7.54 15.04
C GLY A 375 -0.68 -8.94 14.92
N SER A 376 -1.04 -9.78 15.88
CA SER A 376 -0.69 -11.19 15.94
C SER A 376 -1.89 -12.00 16.43
N TYR A 377 -1.67 -13.22 16.89
CA TYR A 377 -2.68 -14.05 17.57
C TYR A 377 -2.53 -14.03 19.11
N ASP A 378 -1.67 -13.15 19.64
CA ASP A 378 -1.43 -12.97 21.08
C ASP A 378 -2.52 -12.21 21.81
N ASN A 379 -3.66 -11.98 21.15
CA ASN A 379 -4.77 -11.18 21.65
C ASN A 379 -4.43 -9.70 21.90
N ASN A 380 -3.37 -9.16 21.27
CA ASN A 380 -2.99 -7.77 21.41
C ASN A 380 -2.74 -7.11 20.05
N VAL A 381 -3.23 -5.89 19.89
CA VAL A 381 -2.77 -4.96 18.87
C VAL A 381 -1.75 -4.05 19.52
N LYS A 382 -0.52 -4.04 19.05
CA LYS A 382 0.55 -3.20 19.58
C LYS A 382 0.77 -1.99 18.68
N LEU A 383 0.85 -0.81 19.31
CA LEU A 383 1.24 0.41 18.64
C LEU A 383 2.70 0.74 18.93
N TRP A 384 3.36 1.23 17.88
CA TRP A 384 4.79 1.50 17.88
C TRP A 384 5.06 2.92 17.43
N ARG A 385 6.06 3.53 18.04
CA ARG A 385 6.62 4.81 17.63
C ARG A 385 7.96 4.62 16.97
N VAL A 386 8.15 5.26 15.86
CA VAL A 386 9.43 5.32 15.15
C VAL A 386 10.17 6.59 15.51
N CYS A 387 11.39 6.45 16.04
CA CYS A 387 12.22 7.55 16.54
C CYS A 387 13.55 7.60 15.78
N GLU A 388 14.35 8.65 16.08
CA GLU A 388 15.74 8.77 15.64
C GLU A 388 15.94 8.51 14.13
N GLN A 389 15.15 9.18 13.29
CA GLN A 389 15.22 9.01 11.85
C GLN A 389 15.07 7.54 11.41
N TYR A 390 14.04 6.86 11.93
CA TYR A 390 13.70 5.45 11.64
C TYR A 390 14.69 4.40 12.16
N ARG A 391 15.67 4.78 13.00
CA ARG A 391 16.68 3.84 13.54
C ARG A 391 16.25 3.14 14.82
N LYS A 392 15.23 3.67 15.49
CA LYS A 392 14.73 3.12 16.75
C LYS A 392 13.22 3.03 16.73
N VAL A 393 12.70 1.94 17.19
CA VAL A 393 11.26 1.70 17.34
C VAL A 393 10.97 1.39 18.81
N LEU A 394 10.02 2.10 19.37
CA LEU A 394 9.60 1.97 20.77
C LEU A 394 8.14 1.52 20.83
N PRO A 395 7.80 0.58 21.73
CA PRO A 395 6.40 0.26 21.98
C PRO A 395 5.74 1.47 22.67
N MET A 396 4.50 1.78 22.29
CA MET A 396 3.68 2.82 22.92
C MET A 396 2.74 2.19 23.94
N PHE A 397 1.72 1.51 23.45
CA PHE A 397 0.74 0.79 24.24
C PHE A 397 0.18 -0.40 23.48
N SER A 398 -0.54 -1.27 24.16
CA SER A 398 -1.18 -2.44 23.60
C SER A 398 -2.67 -2.45 23.86
N VAL A 399 -3.47 -2.77 22.86
CA VAL A 399 -4.92 -2.91 22.95
C VAL A 399 -5.27 -4.39 23.01
N ASN A 400 -5.91 -4.83 24.08
CA ASN A 400 -6.29 -6.23 24.23
C ASN A 400 -7.53 -6.57 23.40
N VAL A 401 -7.40 -7.56 22.52
CA VAL A 401 -8.44 -7.99 21.59
C VAL A 401 -8.34 -9.50 21.37
N CYS A 402 -9.29 -10.27 21.87
CA CYS A 402 -9.28 -11.71 21.71
C CYS A 402 -9.50 -12.13 20.25
N GLY A 403 -8.50 -12.75 19.61
CA GLY A 403 -8.60 -13.28 18.25
C GLY A 403 -7.35 -13.06 17.39
N PHE A 404 -7.43 -13.49 16.13
CA PHE A 404 -6.44 -13.17 15.09
C PHE A 404 -6.71 -11.77 14.52
N MET A 405 -5.70 -10.93 14.45
CA MET A 405 -5.75 -9.63 13.79
C MET A 405 -5.36 -9.80 12.33
N ASN A 406 -6.32 -10.19 11.48
CA ASN A 406 -6.05 -10.58 10.10
C ASN A 406 -5.72 -9.41 9.16
N CYS A 407 -6.28 -8.24 9.41
CA CYS A 407 -6.01 -7.01 8.66
C CYS A 407 -6.31 -5.80 9.55
N MET A 408 -5.55 -4.75 9.38
CA MET A 408 -5.74 -3.50 10.11
C MET A 408 -5.55 -2.32 9.16
N GLN A 409 -6.27 -1.23 9.42
CA GLN A 409 -6.09 0.03 8.71
C GLN A 409 -6.45 1.22 9.58
N PHE A 410 -5.60 2.25 9.57
CA PHE A 410 -5.90 3.55 10.17
C PHE A 410 -6.79 4.38 9.24
N THR A 411 -7.63 5.23 9.84
CA THR A 411 -8.24 6.35 9.10
C THR A 411 -7.17 7.37 8.75
N ASN A 412 -7.39 8.14 7.67
CA ASN A 412 -6.41 9.15 7.21
C ASN A 412 -6.12 10.25 8.26
N ASP A 413 -7.08 10.51 9.15
CA ASP A 413 -6.93 11.45 10.27
C ASP A 413 -6.26 10.84 11.52
N GLY A 414 -5.92 9.54 11.50
CA GLY A 414 -5.30 8.83 12.61
C GLY A 414 -6.20 8.61 13.85
N ARG A 415 -7.45 9.09 13.82
CA ARG A 415 -8.35 9.03 14.98
C ARG A 415 -8.93 7.65 15.24
N GLN A 416 -8.96 6.79 14.24
CA GLN A 416 -9.53 5.45 14.37
C GLN A 416 -8.62 4.41 13.71
N LEU A 417 -8.57 3.22 14.33
CA LEU A 417 -7.98 2.02 13.77
C LEU A 417 -9.08 0.98 13.65
N TYR A 418 -9.24 0.46 12.45
CA TYR A 418 -10.14 -0.64 12.16
C TYR A 418 -9.37 -1.95 12.09
N VAL A 419 -9.82 -2.95 12.84
CA VAL A 419 -9.16 -4.26 12.94
C VAL A 419 -10.14 -5.36 12.54
N ALA A 420 -9.80 -6.14 11.54
CA ALA A 420 -10.52 -7.36 11.18
C ALA A 420 -10.11 -8.50 12.12
N VAL A 421 -10.98 -8.81 13.06
CA VAL A 421 -10.76 -9.86 14.07
C VAL A 421 -11.40 -11.15 13.63
N GLY A 422 -10.69 -12.25 13.82
CA GLY A 422 -11.19 -13.58 13.48
C GLY A 422 -10.77 -14.67 14.44
N GLN A 423 -11.48 -15.80 14.38
CA GLN A 423 -11.13 -17.03 15.11
C GLN A 423 -9.96 -17.77 14.46
N GLU A 424 -9.71 -17.51 13.17
CA GLU A 424 -8.74 -18.22 12.34
C GLU A 424 -7.89 -17.20 11.57
N HIS A 425 -6.71 -17.61 11.16
CA HIS A 425 -5.85 -16.80 10.28
C HIS A 425 -6.46 -16.64 8.87
N LYS A 426 -6.19 -15.48 8.23
CA LYS A 426 -6.70 -15.17 6.87
C LYS A 426 -6.34 -16.23 5.82
N ALA A 427 -5.15 -16.85 5.92
CA ALA A 427 -4.64 -17.79 4.91
C ALA A 427 -5.00 -19.27 5.16
N GLY A 428 -5.48 -19.67 6.34
CA GLY A 428 -5.74 -21.09 6.62
C GLY A 428 -6.52 -21.35 7.91
N ARG A 429 -6.73 -22.64 8.21
CA ARG A 429 -7.47 -23.13 9.38
C ARG A 429 -6.65 -24.04 10.27
N TRP A 430 -5.33 -23.99 10.19
CA TRP A 430 -4.45 -24.85 10.95
C TRP A 430 -4.43 -24.56 12.46
N PHE A 431 -4.83 -23.33 12.85
CA PHE A 431 -4.94 -22.92 14.22
C PHE A 431 -6.20 -22.09 14.44
N LYS A 432 -6.96 -22.38 15.49
CA LYS A 432 -8.24 -21.73 15.80
C LYS A 432 -8.32 -21.32 17.26
N LEU A 433 -8.67 -20.07 17.52
CA LEU A 433 -8.96 -19.54 18.83
C LEU A 433 -10.47 -19.64 19.11
N GLY A 434 -10.87 -20.65 19.89
CA GLY A 434 -12.29 -20.91 20.18
C GLY A 434 -12.98 -19.80 20.99
N SER A 435 -12.24 -19.07 21.81
CA SER A 435 -12.71 -17.94 22.62
C SER A 435 -12.98 -16.68 21.82
N ALA A 436 -12.33 -16.54 20.64
CA ALA A 436 -12.46 -15.35 19.80
C ALA A 436 -13.81 -15.29 19.08
N LYS A 437 -14.22 -14.08 18.73
CA LYS A 437 -15.43 -13.81 17.94
C LYS A 437 -15.04 -13.14 16.63
N ASN A 438 -15.64 -13.55 15.51
CA ASN A 438 -15.46 -12.89 14.23
C ASN A 438 -16.17 -11.54 14.21
N GLY A 439 -15.47 -10.48 13.87
CA GLY A 439 -16.07 -9.15 13.81
C GLY A 439 -15.05 -8.06 13.49
N LEU A 440 -15.55 -6.85 13.35
CA LEU A 440 -14.79 -5.63 13.15
C LEU A 440 -14.64 -4.91 14.48
N LEU A 441 -13.39 -4.71 14.92
CA LEU A 441 -13.08 -3.85 16.05
C LEU A 441 -12.74 -2.45 15.54
N ILE A 442 -13.30 -1.46 16.20
CA ILE A 442 -12.98 -0.04 16.02
C ILE A 442 -12.31 0.43 17.30
N VAL A 443 -11.10 0.92 17.18
CA VAL A 443 -10.36 1.57 18.25
C VAL A 443 -10.37 3.06 17.98
N ASN A 444 -10.95 3.85 18.87
CA ASN A 444 -10.95 5.32 18.78
C ASN A 444 -9.76 5.85 19.59
N PHE A 445 -9.00 6.74 19.01
CA PHE A 445 -7.88 7.41 19.67
C PHE A 445 -8.22 8.86 19.98
N ASN A 446 -7.95 9.28 21.21
CA ASN A 446 -7.98 10.68 21.59
C ASN A 446 -6.63 11.30 21.26
N ILE A 447 -6.61 12.17 20.25
CA ILE A 447 -5.41 12.90 19.83
C ILE A 447 -5.51 14.31 20.39
N LYS A 448 -4.59 14.70 21.27
CA LYS A 448 -4.49 16.07 21.77
C LYS A 448 -4.26 17.03 20.61
N THR A 449 -5.19 17.97 20.42
CA THR A 449 -5.19 18.92 19.33
C THR A 449 -4.01 19.88 19.41
N ALA A 450 -3.01 19.74 18.56
CA ALA A 450 -2.17 20.76 17.94
C ALA A 450 -1.26 20.08 16.91
N PHE A 451 -1.61 20.13 15.65
CA PHE A 451 -0.69 19.73 14.58
C PHE A 451 0.45 20.75 14.49
N LYS A 452 1.62 20.45 15.08
CA LYS A 452 2.86 21.14 14.71
C LYS A 452 3.50 20.34 13.58
N ILE A 453 3.63 20.97 12.42
CA ILE A 453 4.41 20.42 11.30
C ILE A 453 5.87 20.67 11.65
N ASN A 454 6.60 19.62 12.03
CA ASN A 454 8.04 19.73 12.17
C ASN A 454 8.67 19.48 10.80
N VAL A 455 9.20 20.53 10.21
CA VAL A 455 9.98 20.48 8.97
C VAL A 455 11.40 20.12 9.38
N PHE A 456 11.87 18.92 9.06
CA PHE A 456 13.28 18.60 9.12
C PHE A 456 13.95 19.02 7.81
N PHE A 457 14.93 19.90 7.91
CA PHE A 457 15.82 20.31 6.83
C PHE A 457 16.90 19.25 6.58
#